data_47ed2e9699af824b7186b3476b00b5bb
#
_entry.id   47ed2e9699af824b7186b3476b00b5bb
#
_cell.length_a   1.000
_cell.length_b   1.000
_cell.length_c   1.000
_cell.angle_alpha   90.00
_cell.angle_beta   90.00
_cell.angle_gamma   90.00
#
_symmetry.space_group_name_H-M   'P 1'
#
loop_
_entity.id
_entity.type
_entity.pdbx_description
1 polymer ?
#
loop_
_entity_poly.entity_id
_entity_poly.type
_entity_poly.pdbx_seq_one_letter_code
_entity_poly.pdbx_strand_id
1 'polypeptide(L)'
;LPNHFYYTEYTSETFKYYAKVWNSMVGDDSLLATNPIHAEHVFRSWTAGLGRHLIDVMDAALIKSQLIEDPIKPTDTLSKIPIIRAFDVRDVPGYSASSLVEFFEEYEKVSKIVNGMEKAKKDGNVEEYFKLQKQFGADHSVILQYRESIKELDTQIRQIYNTKKLADGTTISPDEKREMIDRHYMLMINFAQEALKLLEEIRKK
;
A
#
# COMPACT_ATOMS: atom_id res chain seq x y z
N LEU A 1 -23.38 -0.14 6.80
CA LEU A 1 -23.23 1.18 6.19
C LEU A 1 -23.41 1.05 4.68
N PRO A 2 -24.15 1.95 4.03
CA PRO A 2 -24.27 1.97 2.57
C PRO A 2 -22.91 2.05 1.87
N ASN A 3 -22.76 1.42 0.72
CA ASN A 3 -21.49 1.30 -0.02
C ASN A 3 -20.80 2.64 -0.33
N HIS A 4 -21.55 3.74 -0.36
CA HIS A 4 -21.03 5.08 -0.68
C HIS A 4 -20.27 5.75 0.48
N PHE A 5 -20.33 5.21 1.70
CA PHE A 5 -19.50 5.65 2.83
C PHE A 5 -18.14 4.95 2.90
N TYR A 6 -17.91 3.94 2.05
CA TYR A 6 -16.61 3.28 2.02
C TYR A 6 -15.62 4.06 1.17
N TYR A 7 -14.64 4.64 1.84
CA TYR A 7 -13.46 5.22 1.21
C TYR A 7 -12.21 4.76 1.97
N THR A 8 -11.09 4.75 1.28
CA THR A 8 -9.79 4.42 1.86
C THR A 8 -9.00 5.71 2.14
N GLU A 9 -7.92 5.59 2.89
CA GLU A 9 -6.95 6.67 3.09
C GLU A 9 -6.35 7.20 1.76
N TYR A 10 -6.41 6.40 0.70
CA TYR A 10 -5.91 6.76 -0.64
C TYR A 10 -6.95 7.46 -1.52
N THR A 11 -8.21 7.46 -1.10
CA THR A 11 -9.28 8.17 -1.82
C THR A 11 -9.07 9.67 -1.67
N SER A 12 -9.08 10.41 -2.79
CA SER A 12 -8.87 11.86 -2.78
C SER A 12 -9.98 12.60 -2.02
N GLU A 13 -9.63 13.72 -1.42
CA GLU A 13 -10.57 14.56 -0.68
C GLU A 13 -11.65 15.15 -1.60
N THR A 14 -11.28 15.46 -2.85
CA THR A 14 -12.22 15.91 -3.88
C THR A 14 -13.35 14.92 -4.09
N PHE A 15 -13.04 13.61 -4.24
CA PHE A 15 -14.09 12.62 -4.47
C PHE A 15 -14.87 12.25 -3.21
N LYS A 16 -14.26 12.34 -2.03
CA LYS A 16 -14.99 12.24 -0.75
C LYS A 16 -16.01 13.37 -0.62
N TYR A 17 -15.58 14.61 -0.88
CA TYR A 17 -16.45 15.79 -0.83
C TYR A 17 -17.55 15.73 -1.90
N TYR A 18 -17.20 15.41 -3.14
CA TYR A 18 -18.14 15.24 -4.24
C TYR A 18 -19.22 14.21 -3.90
N ALA A 19 -18.82 13.01 -3.45
CA ALA A 19 -19.78 11.97 -3.10
C ALA A 19 -20.67 12.39 -1.93
N LYS A 20 -20.13 13.08 -0.92
CA LYS A 20 -20.93 13.62 0.18
C LYS A 20 -21.99 14.60 -0.29
N VAL A 21 -21.60 15.58 -1.12
CA VAL A 21 -22.55 16.59 -1.66
C VAL A 21 -23.58 15.93 -2.57
N TRP A 22 -23.14 15.06 -3.50
CA TRP A 22 -24.04 14.37 -4.42
C TRP A 22 -25.06 13.50 -3.68
N ASN A 23 -24.61 12.66 -2.76
CA ASN A 23 -25.47 11.77 -2.02
C ASN A 23 -26.45 12.51 -1.11
N SER A 24 -26.07 13.69 -0.59
CA SER A 24 -27.01 14.56 0.14
C SER A 24 -28.16 15.12 -0.74
N MET A 25 -27.92 15.24 -2.05
CA MET A 25 -28.94 15.72 -3.01
C MET A 25 -29.85 14.61 -3.47
N VAL A 26 -29.31 13.41 -3.75
CA VAL A 26 -30.07 12.30 -4.34
C VAL A 26 -30.65 11.34 -3.30
N GLY A 27 -30.20 11.44 -2.05
CA GLY A 27 -30.50 10.52 -0.95
C GLY A 27 -29.53 9.34 -0.89
N ASP A 28 -29.13 8.99 0.33
CA ASP A 28 -28.14 7.94 0.59
C ASP A 28 -28.59 6.55 0.15
N ASP A 29 -29.88 6.27 0.15
CA ASP A 29 -30.48 5.00 -0.27
C ASP A 29 -30.88 4.99 -1.76
N SER A 30 -30.55 6.05 -2.50
CA SER A 30 -30.87 6.17 -3.93
C SER A 30 -30.01 5.25 -4.77
N LEU A 31 -30.59 4.70 -5.86
CA LEU A 31 -29.83 4.00 -6.90
C LEU A 31 -28.79 4.90 -7.61
N LEU A 32 -28.92 6.23 -7.44
CA LEU A 32 -27.99 7.23 -7.98
C LEU A 32 -26.90 7.61 -6.98
N ALA A 33 -26.91 7.06 -5.76
CA ALA A 33 -25.88 7.30 -4.77
C ALA A 33 -24.51 6.82 -5.30
N THR A 34 -23.49 7.65 -5.10
CA THR A 34 -22.16 7.44 -5.67
C THR A 34 -21.14 7.04 -4.61
N ASN A 35 -20.39 5.98 -4.90
CA ASN A 35 -19.23 5.60 -4.09
C ASN A 35 -18.01 6.44 -4.52
N PRO A 36 -17.34 7.17 -3.61
CA PRO A 36 -16.20 8.03 -3.94
C PRO A 36 -15.04 7.28 -4.58
N ILE A 37 -14.78 6.03 -4.20
CA ILE A 37 -13.72 5.20 -4.79
C ILE A 37 -14.03 4.91 -6.26
N HIS A 38 -15.28 4.55 -6.57
CA HIS A 38 -15.69 4.25 -7.95
C HIS A 38 -15.65 5.50 -8.82
N ALA A 39 -16.12 6.64 -8.31
CA ALA A 39 -16.08 7.91 -9.03
C ALA A 39 -14.64 8.32 -9.35
N GLU A 40 -13.74 8.22 -8.38
CA GLU A 40 -12.33 8.49 -8.57
C GLU A 40 -11.67 7.52 -9.57
N HIS A 41 -12.00 6.24 -9.49
CA HIS A 41 -11.47 5.23 -10.42
C HIS A 41 -11.91 5.51 -11.86
N VAL A 42 -13.18 5.81 -12.09
CA VAL A 42 -13.72 6.17 -13.41
C VAL A 42 -13.02 7.42 -13.95
N PHE A 43 -12.89 8.46 -13.13
CA PHE A 43 -12.21 9.69 -13.51
C PHE A 43 -10.74 9.46 -13.88
N ARG A 44 -10.00 8.71 -13.06
CA ARG A 44 -8.59 8.35 -13.32
C ARG A 44 -8.45 7.52 -14.59
N SER A 45 -9.36 6.58 -14.83
CA SER A 45 -9.36 5.74 -16.03
C SER A 45 -9.60 6.56 -17.30
N TRP A 46 -10.50 7.55 -17.22
CA TRP A 46 -10.87 8.39 -18.36
C TRP A 46 -9.83 9.46 -18.68
N THR A 47 -9.16 10.00 -17.67
CA THR A 47 -8.17 11.06 -17.80
C THR A 47 -6.73 10.55 -17.92
N ALA A 48 -6.54 9.24 -17.86
CA ALA A 48 -5.22 8.59 -17.86
C ALA A 48 -4.26 9.21 -16.82
N GLY A 49 -2.97 9.40 -17.17
CA GLY A 49 -1.96 9.91 -16.24
C GLY A 49 -2.18 11.37 -15.76
N LEU A 50 -2.93 12.17 -16.51
CA LEU A 50 -3.23 13.56 -16.14
C LEU A 50 -4.24 13.68 -14.99
N GLY A 51 -5.15 12.69 -14.85
CA GLY A 51 -6.22 12.73 -13.86
C GLY A 51 -5.72 12.83 -12.43
N ARG A 52 -4.60 12.21 -12.11
CA ARG A 52 -4.01 12.28 -10.79
C ARG A 52 -3.58 13.70 -10.42
N HIS A 53 -2.91 14.40 -11.34
CA HIS A 53 -2.47 15.77 -11.11
C HIS A 53 -3.63 16.75 -10.98
N LEU A 54 -4.70 16.52 -11.77
CA LEU A 54 -5.91 17.33 -11.65
C LEU A 54 -6.57 17.14 -10.27
N ILE A 55 -6.65 15.92 -9.79
CA ILE A 55 -7.18 15.60 -8.46
C ILE A 55 -6.33 16.26 -7.37
N ASP A 56 -5.00 16.17 -7.44
CA ASP A 56 -4.10 16.79 -6.46
C ASP A 56 -4.29 18.31 -6.39
N VAL A 57 -4.50 18.97 -7.55
CA VAL A 57 -4.80 20.42 -7.63
C VAL A 57 -6.19 20.72 -7.04
N MET A 58 -7.19 19.89 -7.32
CA MET A 58 -8.54 20.05 -6.78
C MET A 58 -8.58 19.84 -5.26
N ASP A 59 -7.87 18.83 -4.74
CA ASP A 59 -7.72 18.59 -3.30
C ASP A 59 -7.09 19.81 -2.63
N ALA A 60 -6.00 20.35 -3.18
CA ALA A 60 -5.35 21.54 -2.65
C ALA A 60 -6.27 22.78 -2.68
N ALA A 61 -7.08 22.93 -3.72
CA ALA A 61 -8.03 24.05 -3.82
C ALA A 61 -9.16 23.95 -2.76
N LEU A 62 -9.71 22.74 -2.54
CA LEU A 62 -10.74 22.49 -1.54
C LEU A 62 -10.23 22.71 -0.11
N ILE A 63 -9.00 22.28 0.20
CA ILE A 63 -8.35 22.51 1.49
C ILE A 63 -8.13 24.01 1.68
N LYS A 64 -7.55 24.71 0.70
CA LYS A 64 -7.28 26.15 0.76
C LYS A 64 -8.54 27.00 0.90
N SER A 65 -9.66 26.55 0.32
CA SER A 65 -10.96 27.21 0.44
C SER A 65 -11.66 26.92 1.80
N GLN A 66 -11.08 26.11 2.66
CA GLN A 66 -11.65 25.65 3.94
C GLN A 66 -13.00 24.90 3.79
N LEU A 67 -13.30 24.40 2.60
CA LEU A 67 -14.50 23.57 2.36
C LEU A 67 -14.34 22.18 2.95
N ILE A 68 -13.11 21.72 3.10
CA ILE A 68 -12.74 20.48 3.79
C ILE A 68 -11.62 20.75 4.79
N GLU A 69 -11.61 19.96 5.87
CA GLU A 69 -10.50 19.98 6.82
C GLU A 69 -9.24 19.44 6.16
N ASP A 70 -8.09 20.06 6.45
CA ASP A 70 -6.80 19.55 6.00
C ASP A 70 -6.53 18.17 6.64
N PRO A 71 -6.50 17.08 5.86
CA PRO A 71 -6.19 15.77 6.41
C PRO A 71 -4.72 15.76 6.81
N ILE A 72 -4.43 15.30 8.04
CA ILE A 72 -3.05 15.14 8.54
C ILE A 72 -2.41 13.95 7.82
N LYS A 73 -1.99 14.18 6.58
CA LYS A 73 -1.24 13.23 5.75
C LYS A 73 0.26 13.40 5.96
N PRO A 74 1.08 12.37 5.72
CA PRO A 74 2.54 12.53 5.71
C PRO A 74 2.96 13.59 4.71
N THR A 75 3.95 14.41 5.05
CA THR A 75 4.49 15.43 4.15
C THR A 75 4.88 14.84 2.81
N ASP A 76 4.47 15.50 1.75
CA ASP A 76 4.82 15.11 0.39
C ASP A 76 6.28 15.41 0.09
N THR A 77 6.95 14.45 -0.55
CA THR A 77 8.31 14.66 -1.07
C THR A 77 8.24 15.34 -2.43
N LEU A 78 9.27 16.12 -2.79
CA LEU A 78 9.41 16.75 -4.09
C LEU A 78 9.29 15.75 -5.26
N SER A 79 9.61 14.47 -5.00
CA SER A 79 9.44 13.38 -5.97
C SER A 79 8.01 13.14 -6.43
N LYS A 80 6.99 13.71 -5.78
CA LYS A 80 5.60 13.64 -6.25
C LYS A 80 5.30 14.63 -7.37
N ILE A 81 6.11 15.67 -7.54
CA ILE A 81 5.96 16.63 -8.64
C ILE A 81 6.51 15.97 -9.92
N PRO A 82 5.73 15.80 -11.01
CA PRO A 82 6.13 15.01 -12.18
C PRO A 82 7.43 15.45 -12.83
N ILE A 83 7.67 16.75 -12.90
CA ILE A 83 8.87 17.32 -13.51
C ILE A 83 10.09 17.10 -12.60
N ILE A 84 9.91 17.27 -11.29
CA ILE A 84 10.98 17.12 -10.31
C ILE A 84 11.30 15.64 -10.09
N ARG A 85 10.32 14.75 -10.18
CA ARG A 85 10.50 13.30 -10.03
C ARG A 85 11.58 12.71 -10.94
N ALA A 86 11.80 13.31 -12.12
CA ALA A 86 12.84 12.86 -13.04
C ALA A 86 14.26 13.15 -12.52
N PHE A 87 14.41 14.09 -11.59
CA PHE A 87 15.69 14.59 -11.08
C PHE A 87 15.87 14.37 -9.57
N ASP A 88 14.78 14.04 -8.86
CA ASP A 88 14.79 13.85 -7.42
C ASP A 88 15.08 12.39 -7.07
N VAL A 89 16.22 12.15 -6.45
CA VAL A 89 16.57 10.85 -5.87
C VAL A 89 16.09 10.88 -4.41
N ARG A 90 15.16 10.00 -4.06
CA ARG A 90 14.70 9.87 -2.68
C ARG A 90 15.84 9.45 -1.78
N ASP A 91 16.01 10.15 -0.66
CA ASP A 91 16.95 9.78 0.40
C ASP A 91 16.56 8.44 1.04
N VAL A 92 15.25 8.17 1.12
CA VAL A 92 14.72 6.89 1.61
C VAL A 92 13.89 6.23 0.50
N PRO A 93 14.38 5.15 -0.10
CA PRO A 93 13.62 4.38 -1.08
C PRO A 93 12.42 3.70 -0.39
N GLY A 94 11.25 3.80 -1.01
CA GLY A 94 10.06 3.08 -0.56
C GLY A 94 9.95 1.67 -1.15
N TYR A 95 8.74 1.21 -1.43
CA TYR A 95 8.47 -0.10 -2.05
C TYR A 95 9.20 -0.36 -3.37
N SER A 96 9.68 0.67 -4.05
CA SER A 96 10.45 0.55 -5.30
C SER A 96 11.93 0.22 -5.07
N ALA A 97 12.38 0.03 -3.84
CA ALA A 97 13.73 -0.43 -3.58
C ALA A 97 13.98 -1.80 -4.22
N SER A 98 15.09 -1.93 -4.94
CA SER A 98 15.41 -3.15 -5.70
C SER A 98 15.37 -4.42 -4.85
N SER A 99 15.87 -4.34 -3.60
CA SER A 99 15.86 -5.47 -2.67
C SER A 99 14.45 -5.91 -2.25
N LEU A 100 13.51 -4.98 -2.09
CA LEU A 100 12.11 -5.32 -1.81
C LEU A 100 11.44 -5.96 -3.03
N VAL A 101 11.70 -5.44 -4.22
CA VAL A 101 11.16 -6.03 -5.47
C VAL A 101 11.67 -7.46 -5.63
N GLU A 102 12.98 -7.66 -5.51
CA GLU A 102 13.60 -8.99 -5.62
C GLU A 102 13.09 -9.97 -4.54
N PHE A 103 12.95 -9.50 -3.29
CA PHE A 103 12.36 -10.29 -2.22
C PHE A 103 10.92 -10.74 -2.56
N PHE A 104 10.09 -9.84 -3.09
CA PHE A 104 8.72 -10.20 -3.46
C PHE A 104 8.65 -11.12 -4.67
N GLU A 105 9.58 -11.05 -5.60
CA GLU A 105 9.71 -12.04 -6.70
C GLU A 105 10.03 -13.43 -6.16
N GLU A 106 10.95 -13.54 -5.20
CA GLU A 106 11.24 -14.81 -4.52
C GLU A 106 10.02 -15.31 -3.73
N TYR A 107 9.33 -14.42 -3.02
CA TYR A 107 8.10 -14.77 -2.29
C TYR A 107 7.00 -15.29 -3.22
N GLU A 108 6.85 -14.71 -4.43
CA GLU A 108 5.86 -15.22 -5.40
C GLU A 108 6.15 -16.67 -5.81
N LYS A 109 7.43 -17.02 -6.01
CA LYS A 109 7.83 -18.40 -6.32
C LYS A 109 7.46 -19.35 -5.20
N VAL A 110 7.78 -18.98 -3.96
CA VAL A 110 7.43 -19.76 -2.76
C VAL A 110 5.91 -19.90 -2.60
N SER A 111 5.18 -18.81 -2.76
CA SER A 111 3.72 -18.77 -2.64
C SER A 111 3.05 -19.71 -3.64
N LYS A 112 3.55 -19.80 -4.88
CA LYS A 112 3.04 -20.75 -5.90
C LYS A 112 3.20 -22.21 -5.44
N ILE A 113 4.34 -22.54 -4.83
CA ILE A 113 4.58 -23.89 -4.29
C ILE A 113 3.62 -24.20 -3.14
N VAL A 114 3.50 -23.30 -2.17
CA VAL A 114 2.62 -23.46 -1.00
C VAL A 114 1.16 -23.62 -1.42
N ASN A 115 0.67 -22.72 -2.30
CA ASN A 115 -0.69 -22.79 -2.82
C ASN A 115 -0.96 -24.07 -3.61
N GLY A 116 0.05 -24.55 -4.36
CA GLY A 116 0.00 -25.84 -5.05
C GLY A 116 -0.13 -27.01 -4.08
N MET A 117 0.65 -27.00 -2.99
CA MET A 117 0.56 -28.03 -1.94
C MET A 117 -0.83 -28.03 -1.26
N GLU A 118 -1.37 -26.86 -0.94
CA GLU A 118 -2.70 -26.76 -0.35
C GLU A 118 -3.79 -27.27 -1.30
N LYS A 119 -3.68 -26.93 -2.61
CA LYS A 119 -4.59 -27.43 -3.60
C LYS A 119 -4.51 -28.93 -3.76
N ALA A 120 -3.30 -29.48 -3.91
CA ALA A 120 -3.08 -30.93 -4.02
C ALA A 120 -3.64 -31.68 -2.80
N LYS A 121 -3.50 -31.11 -1.60
CA LYS A 121 -4.08 -31.66 -0.37
C LYS A 121 -5.62 -31.66 -0.40
N LYS A 122 -6.25 -30.56 -0.86
CA LYS A 122 -7.71 -30.45 -0.99
C LYS A 122 -8.27 -31.44 -2.03
N ASP A 123 -7.56 -31.61 -3.13
CA ASP A 123 -7.95 -32.47 -4.24
C ASP A 123 -7.64 -33.96 -3.97
N GLY A 124 -6.99 -34.28 -2.84
CA GLY A 124 -6.56 -35.64 -2.50
C GLY A 124 -5.42 -36.18 -3.38
N ASN A 125 -4.74 -35.31 -4.12
CA ASN A 125 -3.62 -35.67 -4.99
C ASN A 125 -2.31 -35.78 -4.18
N VAL A 126 -2.13 -36.96 -3.59
CA VAL A 126 -1.00 -37.27 -2.70
C VAL A 126 0.34 -37.22 -3.43
N GLU A 127 0.39 -37.64 -4.70
CA GLU A 127 1.61 -37.65 -5.50
C GLU A 127 2.11 -36.22 -5.77
N GLU A 128 1.24 -35.34 -6.21
CA GLU A 128 1.57 -33.94 -6.47
C GLU A 128 1.95 -33.21 -5.17
N TYR A 129 1.26 -33.51 -4.06
CA TYR A 129 1.61 -32.96 -2.74
C TYR A 129 3.06 -33.30 -2.36
N PHE A 130 3.46 -34.57 -2.43
CA PHE A 130 4.83 -34.98 -2.10
C PHE A 130 5.89 -34.43 -3.07
N LYS A 131 5.55 -34.27 -4.34
CA LYS A 131 6.42 -33.68 -5.33
C LYS A 131 6.71 -32.20 -4.98
N LEU A 132 5.67 -31.41 -4.68
CA LEU A 132 5.80 -30.02 -4.26
C LEU A 132 6.49 -29.89 -2.90
N GLN A 133 6.22 -30.80 -1.96
CA GLN A 133 6.89 -30.84 -0.67
C GLN A 133 8.42 -31.04 -0.80
N LYS A 134 8.85 -31.87 -1.78
CA LYS A 134 10.28 -32.01 -2.07
C LYS A 134 10.92 -30.76 -2.66
N GLN A 135 10.14 -29.92 -3.33
CA GLN A 135 10.59 -28.62 -3.84
C GLN A 135 10.67 -27.57 -2.74
N PHE A 136 9.94 -27.76 -1.63
CA PHE A 136 9.92 -26.83 -0.52
C PHE A 136 11.15 -27.06 0.37
N GLY A 137 12.20 -26.27 0.11
CA GLY A 137 13.47 -26.35 0.82
C GLY A 137 13.60 -25.32 1.97
N ALA A 138 14.76 -25.34 2.62
CA ALA A 138 15.08 -24.42 3.70
C ALA A 138 15.07 -22.94 3.26
N ASP A 139 15.43 -22.67 2.01
CA ASP A 139 15.36 -21.36 1.38
C ASP A 139 13.94 -20.79 1.38
N HIS A 140 12.94 -21.64 1.12
CA HIS A 140 11.53 -21.22 1.16
C HIS A 140 11.06 -20.83 2.56
N SER A 141 11.54 -21.53 3.58
CA SER A 141 11.21 -21.21 4.99
C SER A 141 11.72 -19.81 5.40
N VAL A 142 12.91 -19.43 4.94
CA VAL A 142 13.48 -18.10 5.17
C VAL A 142 12.57 -17.02 4.59
N ILE A 143 12.16 -17.18 3.32
CA ILE A 143 11.26 -16.20 2.67
C ILE A 143 9.95 -16.03 3.43
N LEU A 144 9.32 -17.12 3.87
CA LEU A 144 8.06 -17.05 4.60
C LEU A 144 8.22 -16.33 5.95
N GLN A 145 9.32 -16.59 6.67
CA GLN A 145 9.59 -15.94 7.95
C GLN A 145 9.74 -14.42 7.79
N TYR A 146 10.58 -13.98 6.86
CA TYR A 146 10.79 -12.53 6.62
C TYR A 146 9.56 -11.86 6.03
N ARG A 147 8.72 -12.60 5.26
CA ARG A 147 7.46 -12.08 4.73
C ARG A 147 6.51 -11.63 5.83
N GLU A 148 6.39 -12.37 6.92
CA GLU A 148 5.51 -11.97 8.03
C GLU A 148 6.03 -10.69 8.71
N SER A 149 7.34 -10.56 8.93
CA SER A 149 7.93 -9.34 9.50
C SER A 149 7.72 -8.12 8.58
N ILE A 150 7.91 -8.28 7.27
CA ILE A 150 7.66 -7.20 6.29
C ILE A 150 6.18 -6.83 6.24
N LYS A 151 5.27 -7.79 6.32
CA LYS A 151 3.82 -7.56 6.36
C LYS A 151 3.38 -6.82 7.62
N GLU A 152 3.98 -7.12 8.76
CA GLU A 152 3.72 -6.41 10.00
C GLU A 152 4.13 -4.94 9.90
N LEU A 153 5.32 -4.65 9.34
CA LEU A 153 5.78 -3.28 9.10
C LEU A 153 4.86 -2.53 8.11
N ASP A 154 4.39 -3.20 7.04
CA ASP A 154 3.40 -2.61 6.13
C ASP A 154 2.09 -2.26 6.85
N THR A 155 1.64 -3.14 7.75
CA THR A 155 0.45 -2.88 8.56
C THR A 155 0.66 -1.68 9.48
N GLN A 156 1.83 -1.56 10.11
CA GLN A 156 2.20 -0.42 10.96
C GLN A 156 2.25 0.89 10.14
N ILE A 157 2.80 0.87 8.93
CA ILE A 157 2.77 2.03 8.01
C ILE A 157 1.34 2.49 7.75
N ARG A 158 0.41 1.56 7.47
CA ARG A 158 -1.01 1.89 7.27
C ARG A 158 -1.65 2.46 8.53
N GLN A 159 -1.30 1.95 9.70
CA GLN A 159 -1.77 2.50 10.99
C GLN A 159 -1.26 3.93 11.20
N ILE A 160 0.03 4.19 10.97
CA ILE A 160 0.62 5.53 11.08
C ILE A 160 -0.12 6.51 10.14
N TYR A 161 -0.43 6.08 8.91
CA TYR A 161 -1.18 6.88 7.95
C TYR A 161 -2.52 7.36 8.52
N ASN A 162 -3.24 6.46 9.19
CA ASN A 162 -4.58 6.73 9.73
C ASN A 162 -4.58 7.37 11.12
N THR A 163 -3.46 7.34 11.85
CA THR A 163 -3.35 7.88 13.19
C THR A 163 -3.31 9.41 13.14
N LYS A 164 -4.25 10.06 13.84
CA LYS A 164 -4.28 11.53 13.98
C LYS A 164 -3.62 12.01 15.25
N LYS A 165 -3.68 11.22 16.32
CA LYS A 165 -3.14 11.55 17.64
C LYS A 165 -2.34 10.39 18.20
N LEU A 166 -1.29 10.72 18.95
CA LEU A 166 -0.55 9.77 19.76
C LEU A 166 -1.37 9.32 20.99
N ALA A 167 -0.89 8.30 21.69
CA ALA A 167 -1.55 7.77 22.88
C ALA A 167 -1.67 8.81 24.02
N ASP A 168 -0.80 9.82 24.05
CA ASP A 168 -0.83 10.94 24.98
C ASP A 168 -1.79 12.07 24.56
N GLY A 169 -2.50 11.93 23.44
CA GLY A 169 -3.45 12.89 22.91
C GLY A 169 -2.83 13.98 22.03
N THR A 170 -1.51 14.03 21.86
CA THR A 170 -0.85 15.00 20.98
C THR A 170 -1.13 14.68 19.51
N THR A 171 -1.31 15.72 18.69
CA THR A 171 -1.52 15.58 17.24
C THR A 171 -0.18 15.34 16.57
N ILE A 172 -0.09 14.27 15.77
CA ILE A 172 1.13 13.96 15.01
C ILE A 172 1.23 14.92 13.83
N SER A 173 2.37 15.60 13.69
CA SER A 173 2.63 16.47 12.54
C SER A 173 2.83 15.65 11.25
N PRO A 174 2.60 16.25 10.06
CA PRO A 174 2.89 15.60 8.77
C PRO A 174 4.35 15.14 8.64
N ASP A 175 5.31 15.93 9.15
CA ASP A 175 6.74 15.60 9.10
C ASP A 175 7.08 14.41 10.00
N GLU A 176 6.56 14.39 11.22
CA GLU A 176 6.71 13.24 12.11
C GLU A 176 6.13 11.95 11.50
N LYS A 177 4.95 12.03 10.86
CA LYS A 177 4.39 10.89 10.15
C LYS A 177 5.32 10.42 9.02
N ARG A 178 5.90 11.35 8.27
CA ARG A 178 6.84 11.03 7.20
C ARG A 178 8.06 10.29 7.76
N GLU A 179 8.66 10.83 8.82
CA GLU A 179 9.82 10.22 9.44
C GLU A 179 9.52 8.81 9.98
N MET A 180 8.37 8.62 10.63
CA MET A 180 7.93 7.30 11.10
C MET A 180 7.79 6.31 9.96
N ILE A 181 7.14 6.70 8.86
CA ILE A 181 6.95 5.85 7.67
C ILE A 181 8.30 5.51 7.03
N ASP A 182 9.18 6.48 6.87
CA ASP A 182 10.48 6.28 6.25
C ASP A 182 11.36 5.32 7.08
N ARG A 183 11.29 5.38 8.41
CA ARG A 183 11.95 4.40 9.30
C ARG A 183 11.42 2.97 9.07
N HIS A 184 10.11 2.81 8.92
CA HIS A 184 9.51 1.49 8.66
C HIS A 184 9.92 0.94 7.28
N TYR A 185 9.98 1.80 6.25
CA TYR A 185 10.51 1.39 4.95
C TYR A 185 11.97 0.96 5.00
N MET A 186 12.82 1.66 5.77
CA MET A 186 14.22 1.25 5.96
C MET A 186 14.32 -0.11 6.64
N LEU A 187 13.49 -0.39 7.65
CA LEU A 187 13.43 -1.71 8.28
C LEU A 187 12.98 -2.80 7.30
N MET A 188 11.97 -2.53 6.48
CA MET A 188 11.53 -3.48 5.45
C MET A 188 12.63 -3.78 4.44
N ILE A 189 13.38 -2.76 4.01
CA ILE A 189 14.52 -2.91 3.09
C ILE A 189 15.61 -3.76 3.72
N ASN A 190 15.95 -3.49 4.97
CA ASN A 190 16.96 -4.26 5.71
C ASN A 190 16.55 -5.73 5.85
N PHE A 191 15.31 -6.01 6.19
CA PHE A 191 14.79 -7.39 6.25
C PHE A 191 14.82 -8.09 4.88
N ALA A 192 14.47 -7.39 3.82
CA ALA A 192 14.56 -7.94 2.47
C ALA A 192 16.00 -8.27 2.08
N GLN A 193 16.94 -7.37 2.34
CA GLN A 193 18.38 -7.59 2.08
C GLN A 193 18.94 -8.76 2.88
N GLU A 194 18.59 -8.86 4.16
CA GLU A 194 19.02 -9.97 5.02
C GLU A 194 18.46 -11.31 4.52
N ALA A 195 17.17 -11.36 4.18
CA ALA A 195 16.55 -12.55 3.61
C ALA A 195 17.24 -12.99 2.31
N LEU A 196 17.50 -12.07 1.39
CA LEU A 196 18.17 -12.37 0.11
C LEU A 196 19.59 -12.87 0.33
N LYS A 197 20.31 -12.27 1.26
CA LYS A 197 21.67 -12.71 1.63
C LYS A 197 21.65 -14.15 2.19
N LEU A 198 20.73 -14.46 3.11
CA LEU A 198 20.59 -15.80 3.66
C LEU A 198 20.22 -16.83 2.57
N LEU A 199 19.35 -16.44 1.63
CA LEU A 199 19.02 -17.28 0.48
C LEU A 199 20.25 -17.62 -0.36
N GLU A 200 21.10 -16.64 -0.65
CA GLU A 200 22.33 -16.89 -1.40
C GLU A 200 23.28 -17.84 -0.65
N GLU A 201 23.38 -17.71 0.67
CA GLU A 201 24.21 -18.56 1.50
C GLU A 201 23.71 -20.02 1.52
N ILE A 202 22.40 -20.22 1.58
CA ILE A 202 21.78 -21.56 1.55
C ILE A 202 21.98 -22.21 0.18
N ARG A 203 21.81 -21.45 -0.91
CA ARG A 203 21.94 -21.96 -2.28
C ARG A 203 23.37 -22.27 -2.72
N LYS A 204 24.37 -21.77 -1.98
CA LYS A 204 25.80 -22.05 -2.21
C LYS A 204 26.29 -23.32 -1.49
N LYS A 205 25.50 -23.88 -0.59
CA LYS A 205 25.80 -25.13 0.14
C LYS A 205 25.23 -26.34 -0.57
#